data_ad479fc327a541e9a67a960b23dcedf0
#
_entry.id   ad479fc327a541e9a67a960b23dcedf0
#
_cell.length_a   1.000
_cell.length_b   1.000
_cell.length_c   1.000
_cell.angle_alpha   90.00
_cell.angle_beta   90.00
_cell.angle_gamma   90.00
#
_symmetry.space_group_name_H-M   'P 1'
#
loop_
_entity.id
_entity.type
_entity.pdbx_description
1 polymer ?
#
loop_
_entity_poly.entity_id
_entity_poly.type
_entity_poly.pdbx_seq_one_letter_code
_entity_poly.pdbx_strand_id
1 'polypeptide(L)'
;MTKLQAIDDSNRPAHFYLTPGDECYYLYEFTARKGFAYSPSNRFVFNFKKSPALQHEAQYQYKIQAIRKAITIYREIFARYPEICRQSTFVPIPPSKRPDHPEYDDRMWQVVQGVCYNTPGEACQMIRQTANYDAAHLAEDSSPRIKPEQLEKLYEVDGPSP
;
A
#
# COMPACT_ATOMS: atom_id res chain seq x y z
N MET A 1 -8.23 13.88 14.04
CA MET A 1 -8.24 13.83 12.58
C MET A 1 -6.90 13.30 12.10
N THR A 2 -6.88 12.27 11.27
CA THR A 2 -5.64 11.77 10.66
C THR A 2 -5.13 12.82 9.67
N LYS A 3 -3.88 13.25 9.83
CA LYS A 3 -3.26 14.26 8.97
C LYS A 3 -2.32 13.57 7.99
N LEU A 4 -2.44 13.92 6.71
CA LEU A 4 -1.48 13.52 5.69
C LEU A 4 -0.16 14.26 5.95
N GLN A 5 0.94 13.52 6.00
CA GLN A 5 2.28 14.04 6.21
C GLN A 5 3.06 13.94 4.90
N ALA A 6 3.78 14.99 4.53
CA ALA A 6 4.63 14.99 3.35
C ALA A 6 6.04 14.49 3.69
N ILE A 7 6.68 13.85 2.74
CA ILE A 7 8.12 13.66 2.77
C ILE A 7 8.74 14.91 2.15
N ASP A 8 9.41 15.68 2.99
CA ASP A 8 10.08 16.94 2.64
C ASP A 8 11.60 16.83 2.82
N ASP A 9 12.30 17.92 2.65
CA ASP A 9 13.78 17.96 2.72
C ASP A 9 14.33 17.57 4.09
N SER A 10 13.54 17.66 5.17
CA SER A 10 13.96 17.30 6.52
C SER A 10 14.04 15.78 6.74
N ASN A 11 13.18 15.01 6.08
CA ASN A 11 13.10 13.54 6.22
C ASN A 11 13.45 12.77 4.95
N ARG A 12 13.52 13.41 3.77
CA ARG A 12 13.92 12.83 2.49
C ARG A 12 15.25 12.07 2.52
N PRO A 13 16.30 12.50 3.24
CA PRO A 13 17.55 11.73 3.29
C PRO A 13 17.43 10.29 3.77
N ALA A 14 16.35 9.94 4.48
CA ALA A 14 16.03 8.58 4.87
C ALA A 14 15.35 7.74 3.75
N HIS A 15 15.01 8.38 2.62
CA HIS A 15 14.28 7.78 1.50
C HIS A 15 15.12 7.84 0.22
N PHE A 16 16.10 6.96 0.09
CA PHE A 16 17.16 6.98 -0.95
C PHE A 16 16.66 7.03 -2.41
N TYR A 17 15.44 6.60 -2.66
CA TYR A 17 14.88 6.52 -4.02
C TYR A 17 13.95 7.70 -4.34
N LEU A 18 13.68 8.58 -3.38
CA LEU A 18 12.88 9.79 -3.63
C LEU A 18 13.78 10.96 -3.98
N THR A 19 13.47 11.60 -5.11
CA THR A 19 14.12 12.82 -5.57
C THR A 19 13.36 14.07 -5.11
N PRO A 20 13.94 15.27 -5.17
CA PRO A 20 13.25 16.51 -4.82
C PRO A 20 11.98 16.79 -5.64
N GLY A 21 11.84 16.19 -6.83
CA GLY A 21 10.65 16.33 -7.67
C GLY A 21 9.51 15.36 -7.34
N ASP A 22 9.77 14.37 -6.47
CA ASP A 22 8.76 13.38 -6.09
C ASP A 22 7.86 13.89 -4.97
N GLU A 23 6.56 13.95 -5.23
CA GLU A 23 5.55 14.22 -4.21
C GLU A 23 5.16 12.93 -3.50
N CYS A 24 5.59 12.76 -2.27
CA CYS A 24 5.29 11.58 -1.46
C CYS A 24 4.65 11.95 -0.14
N TYR A 25 3.55 11.29 0.18
CA TYR A 25 2.78 11.51 1.40
C TYR A 25 2.52 10.22 2.13
N TYR A 26 2.42 10.28 3.46
CA TYR A 26 2.11 9.13 4.29
C TYR A 26 1.12 9.45 5.40
N LEU A 27 0.46 8.43 5.93
CA LEU A 27 -0.54 8.56 6.99
C LEU A 27 -0.03 8.08 8.35
N TYR A 28 0.78 7.03 8.33
CA TYR A 28 1.24 6.33 9.53
C TYR A 28 2.71 5.95 9.41
N GLU A 29 3.41 6.06 10.51
CA GLU A 29 4.75 5.52 10.63
C GLU A 29 4.69 4.10 11.21
N PHE A 30 5.31 3.17 10.53
CA PHE A 30 5.51 1.82 11.02
C PHE A 30 6.92 1.68 11.57
N THR A 31 7.04 1.39 12.87
CA THR A 31 8.34 1.13 13.49
C THR A 31 8.66 -0.35 13.37
N ALA A 32 9.64 -0.66 12.51
CA ALA A 32 10.12 -2.02 12.32
C ALA A 32 10.69 -2.63 13.61
N ARG A 33 10.64 -3.95 13.72
CA ARG A 33 11.13 -4.72 14.89
C ARG A 33 10.41 -4.40 16.22
N LYS A 34 9.41 -3.55 16.21
CA LYS A 34 8.50 -3.34 17.33
C LYS A 34 7.20 -4.10 17.06
N GLY A 35 6.70 -4.78 18.08
CA GLY A 35 5.51 -5.63 17.95
C GLY A 35 4.20 -4.88 17.73
N PHE A 36 3.13 -5.65 17.63
CA PHE A 36 1.74 -5.17 17.44
C PHE A 36 1.31 -4.12 18.47
N ALA A 37 1.70 -4.30 19.73
CA ALA A 37 1.27 -3.42 20.83
C ALA A 37 2.05 -2.10 20.93
N TYR A 38 3.11 -1.90 20.12
CA TYR A 38 4.01 -0.76 20.24
C TYR A 38 3.31 0.58 20.01
N SER A 39 2.47 0.66 18.99
CA SER A 39 1.73 1.88 18.67
C SER A 39 0.41 1.59 17.95
N PRO A 40 -0.52 2.55 17.91
CA PRO A 40 -1.72 2.44 17.08
C PRO A 40 -1.40 2.22 15.59
N SER A 41 -0.32 2.84 15.09
CA SER A 41 0.15 2.68 13.71
C SER A 41 0.66 1.28 13.45
N ASN A 42 1.49 0.72 14.36
CA ASN A 42 1.95 -0.66 14.25
C ASN A 42 0.74 -1.62 14.25
N ARG A 43 -0.19 -1.45 15.18
CA ARG A 43 -1.41 -2.26 15.27
C ARG A 43 -2.22 -2.23 13.97
N PHE A 44 -2.39 -1.04 13.39
CA PHE A 44 -3.07 -0.87 12.12
C PHE A 44 -2.35 -1.65 11.00
N VAL A 45 -1.04 -1.45 10.84
CA VAL A 45 -0.25 -2.09 9.78
C VAL A 45 -0.23 -3.61 9.93
N PHE A 46 -0.07 -4.14 11.15
CA PHE A 46 -0.15 -5.59 11.40
C PHE A 46 -1.51 -6.18 10.99
N ASN A 47 -2.60 -5.51 11.34
CA ASN A 47 -3.94 -5.96 10.95
C ASN A 47 -4.14 -5.85 9.43
N PHE A 48 -3.72 -4.76 8.82
CA PHE A 48 -3.82 -4.52 7.39
C PHE A 48 -3.03 -5.55 6.56
N LYS A 49 -1.88 -6.00 7.08
CA LYS A 49 -0.99 -6.98 6.44
C LYS A 49 -1.26 -8.44 6.83
N LYS A 50 -2.34 -8.76 7.58
CA LYS A 50 -2.67 -10.15 7.88
C LYS A 50 -2.74 -10.99 6.62
N SER A 51 -2.18 -12.20 6.68
CA SER A 51 -2.14 -13.13 5.55
C SER A 51 -3.56 -13.52 5.09
N PRO A 52 -3.81 -13.60 3.78
CA PRO A 52 -5.02 -14.18 3.22
C PRO A 52 -5.27 -15.64 3.66
N ALA A 53 -4.22 -16.39 3.97
CA ALA A 53 -4.34 -17.75 4.49
C ALA A 53 -5.22 -17.84 5.76
N LEU A 54 -5.35 -16.74 6.50
CA LEU A 54 -6.18 -16.65 7.72
C LEU A 54 -7.65 -16.29 7.43
N GLN A 55 -8.09 -16.28 6.17
CA GLN A 55 -9.42 -15.79 5.78
C GLN A 55 -10.59 -16.51 6.48
N HIS A 56 -10.40 -17.75 6.90
CA HIS A 56 -11.42 -18.56 7.61
C HIS A 56 -11.30 -18.44 9.14
N GLU A 57 -10.34 -17.70 9.65
CA GLU A 57 -10.14 -17.51 11.09
C GLU A 57 -10.84 -16.24 11.59
N ALA A 58 -11.31 -16.27 12.83
CA ALA A 58 -11.98 -15.13 13.47
C ALA A 58 -11.15 -13.86 13.46
N GLN A 59 -9.81 -13.98 13.55
CA GLN A 59 -8.91 -12.84 13.53
C GLN A 59 -8.82 -12.11 12.17
N TYR A 60 -9.28 -12.72 11.07
CA TYR A 60 -9.27 -12.09 9.76
C TYR A 60 -10.19 -10.86 9.68
N GLN A 61 -11.22 -10.79 10.53
CA GLN A 61 -12.08 -9.61 10.65
C GLN A 61 -11.27 -8.32 10.90
N TYR A 62 -10.14 -8.39 11.60
CA TYR A 62 -9.31 -7.22 11.86
C TYR A 62 -8.62 -6.70 10.59
N LYS A 63 -8.32 -7.56 9.62
CA LYS A 63 -7.87 -7.13 8.28
C LYS A 63 -8.96 -6.37 7.56
N ILE A 64 -10.18 -6.92 7.55
CA ILE A 64 -11.33 -6.27 6.90
C ILE A 64 -11.58 -4.89 7.53
N GLN A 65 -11.54 -4.80 8.86
CA GLN A 65 -11.68 -3.52 9.57
C GLN A 65 -10.56 -2.54 9.22
N ALA A 66 -9.32 -3.00 9.09
CA ALA A 66 -8.18 -2.16 8.72
C ALA A 66 -8.31 -1.63 7.29
N ILE A 67 -8.76 -2.46 6.33
CA ILE A 67 -9.04 -2.03 4.96
C ILE A 67 -10.15 -0.97 4.94
N ARG A 68 -11.26 -1.20 5.61
CA ARG A 68 -12.37 -0.23 5.72
C ARG A 68 -11.92 1.09 6.35
N LYS A 69 -11.08 1.01 7.38
CA LYS A 69 -10.51 2.19 8.03
C LYS A 69 -9.60 2.97 7.06
N ALA A 70 -8.77 2.29 6.28
CA ALA A 70 -7.95 2.92 5.25
C ALA A 70 -8.83 3.67 4.23
N ILE A 71 -9.86 3.02 3.70
CA ILE A 71 -10.81 3.62 2.77
C ILE A 71 -11.43 4.89 3.37
N THR A 72 -11.95 4.81 4.60
CA THR A 72 -12.56 5.96 5.28
C THR A 72 -11.59 7.13 5.39
N ILE A 73 -10.36 6.88 5.84
CA ILE A 73 -9.35 7.93 6.02
C ILE A 73 -9.00 8.59 4.69
N TYR A 74 -8.75 7.82 3.63
CA TYR A 74 -8.43 8.37 2.32
C TYR A 74 -9.62 9.14 1.74
N ARG A 75 -10.84 8.66 1.88
CA ARG A 75 -12.04 9.41 1.46
C ARG A 75 -12.19 10.74 2.20
N GLU A 76 -11.95 10.79 3.50
CA GLU A 76 -11.95 12.03 4.27
C GLU A 76 -10.87 13.01 3.80
N ILE A 77 -9.70 12.51 3.41
CA ILE A 77 -8.61 13.33 2.87
C ILE A 77 -9.03 13.89 1.51
N PHE A 78 -9.43 13.04 0.57
CA PHE A 78 -9.76 13.47 -0.80
C PHE A 78 -11.04 14.30 -0.88
N ALA A 79 -11.95 14.17 0.09
CA ALA A 79 -13.09 15.08 0.19
C ALA A 79 -12.68 16.56 0.41
N ARG A 80 -11.46 16.79 0.94
CA ARG A 80 -10.90 18.14 1.10
C ARG A 80 -10.16 18.65 -0.15
N TYR A 81 -9.84 17.74 -1.08
CA TYR A 81 -9.09 18.01 -2.30
C TYR A 81 -9.81 17.41 -3.51
N PRO A 82 -11.07 17.82 -3.80
CA PRO A 82 -11.89 17.19 -4.83
C PRO A 82 -11.30 17.32 -6.23
N GLU A 83 -10.52 18.37 -6.48
CA GLU A 83 -9.85 18.58 -7.77
C GLU A 83 -8.74 17.55 -8.00
N ILE A 84 -7.96 17.20 -6.97
CA ILE A 84 -6.97 16.13 -7.05
C ILE A 84 -7.66 14.82 -7.41
N CYS A 85 -8.77 14.50 -6.74
CA CYS A 85 -9.51 13.28 -7.01
C CYS A 85 -10.04 13.24 -8.47
N ARG A 86 -10.54 14.39 -8.99
CA ARG A 86 -11.10 14.48 -10.34
C ARG A 86 -10.05 14.35 -11.45
N GLN A 87 -8.82 14.75 -11.18
CA GLN A 87 -7.71 14.75 -12.13
C GLN A 87 -6.76 13.56 -12.00
N SER A 88 -7.06 12.62 -11.09
CA SER A 88 -6.15 11.53 -10.75
C SER A 88 -6.72 10.17 -11.10
N THR A 89 -5.85 9.32 -11.64
CA THR A 89 -6.04 7.88 -11.68
C THR A 89 -5.28 7.25 -10.52
N PHE A 90 -5.99 6.52 -9.69
CA PHE A 90 -5.41 5.85 -8.53
C PHE A 90 -4.95 4.45 -8.90
N VAL A 91 -3.65 4.23 -8.84
CA VAL A 91 -3.02 2.96 -9.20
C VAL A 91 -2.45 2.30 -7.94
N PRO A 92 -2.95 1.12 -7.53
CA PRO A 92 -2.39 0.42 -6.40
C PRO A 92 -1.05 -0.23 -6.77
N ILE A 93 -0.10 -0.21 -5.84
CA ILE A 93 1.10 -1.03 -5.95
C ILE A 93 0.68 -2.50 -5.82
N PRO A 94 1.08 -3.39 -6.75
CA PRO A 94 0.76 -4.81 -6.68
C PRO A 94 1.32 -5.49 -5.43
N PRO A 95 0.68 -6.56 -4.94
CA PRO A 95 1.24 -7.38 -3.88
C PRO A 95 2.43 -8.20 -4.38
N SER A 96 3.18 -8.81 -3.45
CA SER A 96 4.33 -9.66 -3.76
C SER A 96 3.99 -11.01 -4.41
N LYS A 97 2.74 -11.39 -4.43
CA LYS A 97 2.24 -12.62 -5.04
C LYS A 97 1.31 -12.29 -6.20
N ARG A 98 1.37 -13.11 -7.25
CA ARG A 98 0.50 -13.01 -8.44
C ARG A 98 -0.94 -13.39 -8.11
N PRO A 99 -1.92 -12.99 -8.92
CA PRO A 99 -3.35 -13.32 -8.70
C PRO A 99 -3.67 -14.83 -8.63
N ASP A 100 -2.86 -15.68 -9.25
CA ASP A 100 -3.01 -17.13 -9.23
C ASP A 100 -2.40 -17.82 -7.99
N HIS A 101 -1.74 -17.06 -7.13
CA HIS A 101 -1.12 -17.60 -5.91
C HIS A 101 -2.12 -17.67 -4.75
N PRO A 102 -2.14 -18.76 -3.94
CA PRO A 102 -3.06 -18.90 -2.80
C PRO A 102 -2.98 -17.77 -1.76
N GLU A 103 -1.81 -17.15 -1.62
CA GLU A 103 -1.59 -16.02 -0.72
C GLU A 103 -1.67 -14.66 -1.42
N TYR A 104 -2.32 -14.58 -2.58
CA TYR A 104 -2.57 -13.31 -3.24
C TYR A 104 -3.39 -12.39 -2.34
N ASP A 105 -2.93 -11.16 -2.16
CA ASP A 105 -3.50 -10.19 -1.23
C ASP A 105 -3.87 -8.89 -1.96
N ASP A 106 -5.10 -8.78 -2.35
CA ASP A 106 -5.65 -7.66 -3.12
C ASP A 106 -6.01 -6.43 -2.27
N ARG A 107 -5.58 -6.37 -0.99
CA ARG A 107 -5.96 -5.30 -0.05
C ARG A 107 -5.76 -3.89 -0.60
N MET A 108 -4.69 -3.65 -1.37
CA MET A 108 -4.44 -2.32 -1.96
C MET A 108 -5.46 -1.99 -3.03
N TRP A 109 -5.83 -2.99 -3.85
CA TRP A 109 -6.90 -2.84 -4.82
C TRP A 109 -8.25 -2.55 -4.15
N GLN A 110 -8.61 -3.29 -3.10
CA GLN A 110 -9.82 -3.03 -2.32
C GLN A 110 -9.85 -1.60 -1.75
N VAL A 111 -8.71 -1.10 -1.27
CA VAL A 111 -8.61 0.30 -0.79
C VAL A 111 -8.86 1.27 -1.92
N VAL A 112 -8.18 1.13 -3.05
CA VAL A 112 -8.32 2.05 -4.19
C VAL A 112 -9.74 2.03 -4.74
N GLN A 113 -10.33 0.86 -4.96
CA GLN A 113 -11.74 0.75 -5.37
C GLN A 113 -12.69 1.42 -4.37
N GLY A 114 -12.50 1.18 -3.07
CA GLY A 114 -13.33 1.77 -2.03
C GLY A 114 -13.19 3.29 -1.94
N VAL A 115 -12.00 3.82 -2.20
CA VAL A 115 -11.74 5.27 -2.24
C VAL A 115 -12.44 5.91 -3.44
N CYS A 116 -12.34 5.29 -4.62
CA CYS A 116 -12.92 5.82 -5.86
C CYS A 116 -14.44 5.59 -5.98
N TYR A 117 -15.02 4.68 -5.19
CA TYR A 117 -16.45 4.39 -5.27
C TYR A 117 -17.30 5.64 -5.01
N ASN A 118 -18.15 6.03 -5.98
CA ASN A 118 -18.97 7.25 -5.94
C ASN A 118 -18.15 8.54 -5.74
N THR A 119 -16.92 8.59 -6.24
CA THR A 119 -16.10 9.80 -6.33
C THR A 119 -15.71 10.07 -7.78
N PRO A 120 -15.23 11.26 -8.14
CA PRO A 120 -14.78 11.55 -9.49
C PRO A 120 -13.41 10.91 -9.83
N GLY A 121 -12.72 10.30 -8.89
CA GLY A 121 -11.43 9.64 -9.12
C GLY A 121 -11.60 8.28 -9.79
N GLU A 122 -10.64 7.92 -10.63
CA GLU A 122 -10.60 6.64 -11.34
C GLU A 122 -9.69 5.65 -10.66
N ALA A 123 -10.14 4.39 -10.50
CA ALA A 123 -9.33 3.28 -10.01
C ALA A 123 -8.84 2.44 -11.19
N CYS A 124 -7.53 2.23 -11.31
CA CYS A 124 -6.94 1.46 -12.40
C CYS A 124 -5.82 0.52 -11.91
N GLN A 125 -5.84 -0.74 -12.36
CA GLN A 125 -4.76 -1.71 -12.13
C GLN A 125 -3.75 -1.68 -13.28
N MET A 126 -3.08 -0.56 -13.48
CA MET A 126 -2.09 -0.40 -14.56
C MET A 126 -0.82 -1.21 -14.34
N ILE A 127 -0.50 -1.55 -13.10
CA ILE A 127 0.74 -2.27 -12.78
C ILE A 127 0.40 -3.71 -12.43
N ARG A 128 1.03 -4.65 -13.14
CA ARG A 128 0.85 -6.08 -12.94
C ARG A 128 2.13 -6.74 -12.45
N GLN A 129 2.01 -7.57 -11.43
CA GLN A 129 3.08 -8.43 -10.94
C GLN A 129 3.26 -9.65 -11.87
N THR A 130 4.46 -9.86 -12.40
CA THR A 130 4.77 -10.94 -13.35
C THR A 130 5.31 -12.20 -12.71
N ALA A 131 5.93 -12.08 -11.53
CA ALA A 131 6.47 -13.21 -10.78
C ALA A 131 6.30 -13.03 -9.27
N ASN A 132 6.21 -14.15 -8.53
CA ASN A 132 6.14 -14.14 -7.08
C ASN A 132 7.50 -13.81 -6.46
N TYR A 133 7.49 -13.05 -5.37
CA TYR A 133 8.67 -12.86 -4.52
C TYR A 133 8.26 -12.83 -3.05
N ASP A 134 9.23 -13.03 -2.16
CA ASP A 134 8.97 -12.95 -0.73
C ASP A 134 9.02 -11.52 -0.24
N ALA A 135 7.91 -11.10 0.38
CA ALA A 135 7.79 -9.75 0.87
C ALA A 135 8.88 -9.46 1.93
N ALA A 136 9.46 -8.28 1.90
CA ALA A 136 10.60 -7.89 2.75
C ALA A 136 10.37 -8.07 4.26
N HIS A 137 9.11 -8.12 4.71
CA HIS A 137 8.78 -8.35 6.12
C HIS A 137 8.71 -9.84 6.49
N LEU A 138 8.72 -10.74 5.50
CA LEU A 138 8.79 -12.20 5.69
C LEU A 138 10.22 -12.72 5.52
N ALA A 139 11.13 -11.91 4.97
CA ALA A 139 12.52 -12.27 4.86
C ALA A 139 13.13 -12.39 6.27
N GLU A 140 13.67 -13.55 6.59
CA GLU A 140 14.51 -13.73 7.79
C GLU A 140 15.72 -12.78 7.71
N ASP A 141 16.31 -12.43 8.87
CA ASP A 141 17.43 -11.48 8.93
C ASP A 141 18.63 -11.87 8.04
N SER A 142 18.73 -13.13 7.64
CA SER A 142 19.76 -13.69 6.76
C SER A 142 19.38 -13.80 5.28
N SER A 143 18.09 -13.59 4.92
CA SER A 143 17.67 -13.68 3.53
C SER A 143 17.91 -12.35 2.80
N PRO A 144 18.51 -12.37 1.60
CA PRO A 144 18.71 -11.16 0.83
C PRO A 144 17.34 -10.59 0.41
N ARG A 145 17.07 -9.35 0.81
CA ARG A 145 15.89 -8.62 0.37
C ARG A 145 15.99 -8.36 -1.13
N ILE A 146 14.89 -8.49 -1.84
CA ILE A 146 14.83 -8.09 -3.24
C ILE A 146 15.21 -6.60 -3.36
N LYS A 147 16.12 -6.31 -4.27
CA LYS A 147 16.55 -4.93 -4.53
C LYS A 147 15.54 -4.23 -5.45
N PRO A 148 15.41 -2.88 -5.38
CA PRO A 148 14.49 -2.14 -6.25
C PRO A 148 14.68 -2.42 -7.74
N GLU A 149 15.92 -2.54 -8.21
CA GLU A 149 16.23 -2.82 -9.62
C GLU A 149 15.78 -4.22 -10.07
N GLN A 150 15.65 -5.15 -9.10
CA GLN A 150 15.10 -6.48 -9.34
C GLN A 150 13.57 -6.44 -9.30
N LEU A 151 13.02 -5.64 -8.38
CA LEU A 151 11.58 -5.47 -8.21
C LEU A 151 10.95 -4.83 -9.44
N GLU A 152 11.60 -3.82 -10.02
CA GLU A 152 11.16 -3.14 -11.25
C GLU A 152 10.95 -4.14 -12.40
N LYS A 153 11.83 -5.12 -12.55
CA LYS A 153 11.74 -6.16 -13.59
C LYS A 153 10.58 -7.15 -13.39
N LEU A 154 9.96 -7.13 -12.22
CA LEU A 154 8.81 -7.99 -11.90
C LEU A 154 7.48 -7.29 -12.16
N TYR A 155 7.50 -6.04 -12.61
CA TYR A 155 6.31 -5.29 -12.92
C TYR A 155 6.16 -5.09 -14.43
N GLU A 156 4.96 -5.27 -14.92
CA GLU A 156 4.54 -4.83 -16.24
C GLU A 156 3.49 -3.73 -16.09
N VAL A 157 3.57 -2.74 -16.95
CA VAL A 157 2.59 -1.66 -17.01
C VAL A 157 1.64 -1.92 -18.16
N ASP A 158 0.37 -2.17 -17.84
CA ASP A 158 -0.70 -2.30 -18.82
C ASP A 158 -1.24 -0.89 -19.15
N GLY A 159 -0.84 -0.33 -20.26
CA GLY A 159 -1.30 0.97 -20.72
C GLY A 159 -0.74 1.31 -22.10
N PRO A 160 -1.25 2.33 -22.77
CA PRO A 160 -0.60 2.83 -23.96
C PRO A 160 0.82 3.24 -23.58
N SER A 161 1.80 2.70 -24.27
CA SER A 161 3.20 3.18 -24.14
C SER A 161 3.23 4.69 -24.34
N PRO A 162 4.01 5.40 -23.54
CA PRO A 162 4.12 6.85 -23.66
C PRO A 162 4.63 7.29 -25.05
#